data_cbd0afd4185a76705467f2e91c031bed
#
_entry.id   cbd0afd4185a76705467f2e91c031bed
#
_cell.length_a   1.000
_cell.length_b   1.000
_cell.length_c   1.000
_cell.angle_alpha   90.00
_cell.angle_beta   90.00
_cell.angle_gamma   90.00
#
_symmetry.space_group_name_H-M   'P 1'
#
loop_
_entity.id
_entity.type
_entity.pdbx_description
1 polymer ?
#
loop_
_entity_poly.entity_id
_entity_poly.type
_entity_poly.pdbx_seq_one_letter_code
_entity_poly.pdbx_strand_id
1 'polypeptide(L)'
;IPPIVKNLIIINILMFLASMAFSIFMKEHFVLYYPESPMFRPLQLFTSMFMHADFPHLFFNMWMLFILGITLERYWGPKRFLLFYLITGIGASVFALFTKWLYVLYLESNIDPESLVYMKEYLNENYFRIMNDFVKTGSAMIPDGATGMSDWFLTKCSSSLGASGAIYGLFMAFGMLFPDAEFGIIFLPVRIKAKWMVIILGAIALWAGLKNNTGDNVGHFAHLGGLIFWYILMRYWEKRGGNHIFH
;
A
#
# COMPACT_ATOMS: atom_id res chain seq x y z
N ILE A 1 14.78 9.28 19.41
CA ILE A 1 13.67 8.88 18.51
C ILE A 1 12.42 8.77 19.38
N PRO A 2 11.28 9.41 19.00
CA PRO A 2 10.02 9.27 19.71
C PRO A 2 9.55 7.81 19.78
N PRO A 3 8.79 7.42 20.83
CA PRO A 3 8.54 6.02 21.12
C PRO A 3 7.75 5.28 20.05
N ILE A 4 6.76 5.90 19.42
CA ILE A 4 5.93 5.22 18.41
C ILE A 4 6.72 5.00 17.12
N VAL A 5 7.42 6.02 16.61
CA VAL A 5 8.30 5.89 15.44
C VAL A 5 9.32 4.78 15.67
N LYS A 6 9.99 4.79 16.84
CA LYS A 6 10.96 3.74 17.20
C LYS A 6 10.33 2.34 17.15
N ASN A 7 9.18 2.16 17.80
CA ASN A 7 8.52 0.86 17.88
C ASN A 7 8.01 0.39 16.50
N LEU A 8 7.45 1.29 15.69
CA LEU A 8 7.03 0.95 14.33
C LEU A 8 8.21 0.49 13.46
N ILE A 9 9.36 1.18 13.52
CA ILE A 9 10.57 0.76 12.80
C ILE A 9 11.02 -0.63 13.27
N ILE A 10 11.08 -0.87 14.59
CA ILE A 10 11.48 -2.16 15.15
C ILE A 10 10.53 -3.28 14.67
N ILE A 11 9.21 -3.07 14.76
CA ILE A 11 8.22 -4.06 14.33
C ILE A 11 8.39 -4.39 12.84
N ASN A 12 8.56 -3.38 11.97
CA ASN A 12 8.75 -3.61 10.54
C ASN A 12 10.04 -4.41 10.24
N ILE A 13 11.15 -4.09 10.93
CA ILE A 13 12.41 -4.84 10.79
C ILE A 13 12.22 -6.30 11.26
N LEU A 14 11.57 -6.52 12.41
CA LEU A 14 11.33 -7.87 12.92
C LEU A 14 10.42 -8.69 11.99
N MET A 15 9.37 -8.07 11.45
CA MET A 15 8.48 -8.71 10.47
C MET A 15 9.23 -9.06 9.18
N PHE A 16 10.14 -8.19 8.72
CA PHE A 16 10.97 -8.47 7.55
C PHE A 16 11.94 -9.63 7.80
N LEU A 17 12.62 -9.66 8.94
CA LEU A 17 13.48 -10.78 9.32
C LEU A 17 12.70 -12.09 9.45
N ALA A 18 11.51 -12.05 10.06
CA ALA A 18 10.60 -13.19 10.12
C ALA A 18 10.17 -13.65 8.71
N SER A 19 9.93 -12.73 7.78
CA SER A 19 9.58 -13.09 6.39
C SER A 19 10.73 -13.72 5.62
N MET A 20 11.98 -13.42 5.97
CA MET A 20 13.15 -14.12 5.42
C MET A 20 13.27 -15.54 5.96
N ALA A 21 12.98 -15.74 7.26
CA ALA A 21 13.08 -17.04 7.91
C ALA A 21 11.89 -17.98 7.60
N PHE A 22 10.68 -17.43 7.52
CA PHE A 22 9.42 -18.17 7.39
C PHE A 22 8.58 -17.66 6.21
N SER A 23 9.20 -17.51 5.04
CA SER A 23 8.66 -16.81 3.86
C SER A 23 7.23 -17.25 3.48
N ILE A 24 6.97 -18.55 3.38
CA ILE A 24 5.65 -19.08 2.97
C ILE A 24 4.61 -18.71 4.01
N PHE A 25 4.84 -19.04 5.28
CA PHE A 25 3.92 -18.75 6.38
C PHE A 25 3.58 -17.25 6.49
N MET A 26 4.63 -16.39 6.41
CA MET A 26 4.45 -14.94 6.53
C MET A 26 3.65 -14.37 5.36
N LYS A 27 3.89 -14.83 4.14
CA LYS A 27 3.12 -14.41 2.97
C LYS A 27 1.67 -14.85 3.07
N GLU A 28 1.40 -16.10 3.38
CA GLU A 28 0.03 -16.63 3.47
C GLU A 28 -0.83 -15.93 4.52
N HIS A 29 -0.24 -15.54 5.67
CA HIS A 29 -1.01 -15.06 6.81
C HIS A 29 -1.05 -13.53 6.95
N PHE A 30 -0.01 -12.81 6.49
CA PHE A 30 0.17 -11.40 6.82
C PHE A 30 0.08 -10.46 5.61
N VAL A 31 0.21 -10.96 4.38
CA VAL A 31 0.06 -10.16 3.16
C VAL A 31 -1.41 -10.03 2.79
N LEU A 32 -1.81 -8.90 2.24
CA LEU A 32 -3.21 -8.63 1.88
C LEU A 32 -3.54 -9.24 0.52
N TYR A 33 -4.44 -10.21 0.52
CA TYR A 33 -5.00 -10.82 -0.70
C TYR A 33 -6.33 -10.20 -1.10
N TYR A 34 -6.75 -10.49 -2.33
CA TYR A 34 -8.07 -10.12 -2.83
C TYR A 34 -9.17 -10.84 -2.04
N PRO A 35 -10.32 -10.20 -1.74
CA PRO A 35 -11.35 -10.78 -0.83
C PRO A 35 -11.92 -12.13 -1.25
N GLU A 36 -11.96 -12.45 -2.54
CA GLU A 36 -12.40 -13.76 -3.04
C GLU A 36 -11.30 -14.83 -3.00
N SER A 37 -10.08 -14.48 -2.64
CA SER A 37 -8.98 -15.43 -2.47
C SER A 37 -9.23 -16.32 -1.24
N PRO A 38 -8.97 -17.63 -1.33
CA PRO A 38 -9.01 -18.51 -0.16
C PRO A 38 -7.96 -18.16 0.92
N MET A 39 -6.97 -17.34 0.56
CA MET A 39 -5.95 -16.83 1.48
C MET A 39 -6.37 -15.53 2.18
N PHE A 40 -7.46 -14.89 1.77
CA PHE A 40 -7.87 -13.63 2.37
C PHE A 40 -8.31 -13.80 3.82
N ARG A 41 -7.82 -12.91 4.65
CA ARG A 41 -8.23 -12.78 6.06
C ARG A 41 -8.38 -11.29 6.39
N PRO A 42 -9.46 -10.84 7.04
CA PRO A 42 -9.68 -9.41 7.34
C PRO A 42 -8.52 -8.75 8.10
N LEU A 43 -7.83 -9.50 8.96
CA LEU A 43 -6.66 -9.01 9.70
C LEU A 43 -5.51 -8.56 8.79
N GLN A 44 -5.45 -9.06 7.56
CA GLN A 44 -4.44 -8.67 6.57
C GLN A 44 -4.53 -7.19 6.16
N LEU A 45 -5.70 -6.53 6.32
CA LEU A 45 -5.82 -5.08 6.15
C LEU A 45 -4.88 -4.31 7.09
N PHE A 46 -4.58 -4.87 8.25
CA PHE A 46 -3.68 -4.31 9.24
C PHE A 46 -2.26 -4.88 9.11
N THR A 47 -2.12 -6.20 9.03
CA THR A 47 -0.80 -6.86 9.10
C THR A 47 0.06 -6.61 7.86
N SER A 48 -0.56 -6.44 6.69
CA SER A 48 0.15 -6.14 5.45
C SER A 48 0.97 -4.85 5.49
N MET A 49 0.59 -3.90 6.35
CA MET A 49 1.34 -2.65 6.56
C MET A 49 2.76 -2.87 7.11
N PHE A 50 3.02 -4.02 7.73
CA PHE A 50 4.30 -4.37 8.32
C PHE A 50 5.12 -5.35 7.47
N MET A 51 4.58 -5.77 6.33
CA MET A 51 5.25 -6.67 5.39
C MET A 51 5.97 -5.87 4.31
N HIS A 52 7.14 -6.36 3.87
CA HIS A 52 7.93 -5.70 2.81
C HIS A 52 8.44 -6.75 1.82
N ALA A 53 8.44 -6.41 0.52
CA ALA A 53 8.82 -7.31 -0.55
C ALA A 53 10.32 -7.62 -0.54
N ASP A 54 11.13 -6.59 -0.32
CA ASP A 54 12.59 -6.63 -0.38
C ASP A 54 13.23 -5.59 0.55
N PHE A 55 14.55 -5.64 0.67
CA PHE A 55 15.30 -4.73 1.54
C PHE A 55 15.21 -3.25 1.10
N PRO A 56 15.35 -2.89 -0.19
CA PRO A 56 15.12 -1.51 -0.62
C PRO A 56 13.74 -0.98 -0.23
N HIS A 57 12.69 -1.76 -0.41
CA HIS A 57 11.33 -1.40 -0.02
C HIS A 57 11.21 -1.12 1.49
N LEU A 58 11.76 -2.01 2.34
CA LEU A 58 11.84 -1.77 3.78
C LEU A 58 12.65 -0.51 4.10
N PHE A 59 13.85 -0.38 3.53
CA PHE A 59 14.76 0.71 3.82
C PHE A 59 14.12 2.07 3.53
N PHE A 60 13.55 2.26 2.34
CA PHE A 60 12.94 3.54 2.00
C PHE A 60 11.70 3.85 2.85
N ASN A 61 10.87 2.86 3.17
CA ASN A 61 9.74 3.04 4.07
C ASN A 61 10.20 3.46 5.48
N MET A 62 11.18 2.77 6.05
CA MET A 62 11.68 3.10 7.39
C MET A 62 12.44 4.42 7.43
N TRP A 63 13.16 4.76 6.35
CA TRP A 63 13.82 6.04 6.20
C TRP A 63 12.82 7.20 6.21
N MET A 64 11.74 7.08 5.44
CA MET A 64 10.69 8.10 5.40
C MET A 64 9.91 8.16 6.73
N LEU A 65 9.59 7.01 7.32
CA LEU A 65 8.99 6.96 8.65
C LEU A 65 9.87 7.63 9.71
N PHE A 66 11.17 7.45 9.64
CA PHE A 66 12.13 8.11 10.54
C PHE A 66 12.10 9.64 10.36
N ILE A 67 12.26 10.13 9.13
CA ILE A 67 12.35 11.58 8.86
C ILE A 67 11.02 12.28 9.19
N LEU A 68 9.92 11.81 8.62
CA LEU A 68 8.62 12.46 8.76
C LEU A 68 8.00 12.19 10.13
N GLY A 69 8.11 10.93 10.57
CA GLY A 69 7.46 10.45 11.80
C GLY A 69 8.00 11.12 13.05
N ILE A 70 9.32 11.38 13.15
CA ILE A 70 9.89 12.07 14.31
C ILE A 70 9.28 13.45 14.49
N THR A 71 9.16 14.21 13.42
CA THR A 71 8.59 15.57 13.47
C THR A 71 7.10 15.52 13.79
N LEU A 72 6.35 14.66 13.10
CA LEU A 72 4.89 14.54 13.30
C LEU A 72 4.53 13.97 14.66
N GLU A 73 5.25 12.96 15.18
CA GLU A 73 4.99 12.43 16.52
C GLU A 73 5.29 13.47 17.61
N ARG A 74 6.35 14.28 17.45
CA ARG A 74 6.64 15.38 18.37
C ARG A 74 5.57 16.46 18.33
N TYR A 75 5.02 16.74 17.15
CA TYR A 75 4.01 17.76 16.94
C TYR A 75 2.62 17.35 17.47
N TRP A 76 2.18 16.12 17.19
CA TRP A 76 0.85 15.63 17.56
C TRP A 76 0.80 14.88 18.90
N GLY A 77 1.94 14.41 19.38
CA GLY A 77 2.06 13.45 20.46
C GLY A 77 1.81 12.00 20.01
N PRO A 78 2.23 11.02 20.85
CA PRO A 78 2.29 9.61 20.45
C PRO A 78 0.93 9.01 20.09
N LYS A 79 -0.13 9.33 20.84
CA LYS A 79 -1.46 8.75 20.59
C LYS A 79 -2.06 9.18 19.25
N ARG A 80 -1.99 10.48 18.92
CA ARG A 80 -2.52 10.99 17.65
C ARG A 80 -1.68 10.48 16.47
N PHE A 81 -0.37 10.46 16.61
CA PHE A 81 0.52 9.94 15.58
C PHE A 81 0.23 8.47 15.28
N LEU A 82 0.12 7.61 16.30
CA LEU A 82 -0.20 6.20 16.10
C LEU A 82 -1.58 6.02 15.44
N LEU A 83 -2.60 6.73 15.92
CA LEU A 83 -3.94 6.66 15.34
C LEU A 83 -3.92 7.09 13.86
N PHE A 84 -3.20 8.17 13.57
CA PHE A 84 -3.03 8.66 12.19
C PHE A 84 -2.38 7.61 11.31
N TYR A 85 -1.24 7.05 11.73
CA TYR A 85 -0.51 6.03 10.98
C TYR A 85 -1.37 4.80 10.68
N LEU A 86 -2.10 4.31 11.66
CA LEU A 86 -2.95 3.14 11.51
C LEU A 86 -4.16 3.41 10.59
N ILE A 87 -4.86 4.54 10.78
CA ILE A 87 -6.03 4.87 9.96
C ILE A 87 -5.63 5.10 8.50
N THR A 88 -4.56 5.83 8.25
CA THR A 88 -4.12 6.08 6.86
C THR A 88 -3.61 4.81 6.20
N GLY A 89 -2.92 3.93 6.91
CA GLY A 89 -2.44 2.67 6.37
C GLY A 89 -3.55 1.64 6.10
N ILE A 90 -4.46 1.44 7.04
CA ILE A 90 -5.64 0.56 6.84
C ILE A 90 -6.53 1.14 5.75
N GLY A 91 -6.77 2.45 5.76
CA GLY A 91 -7.53 3.14 4.73
C GLY A 91 -6.92 2.99 3.34
N ALA A 92 -5.60 3.05 3.25
CA ALA A 92 -4.87 2.78 2.00
C ALA A 92 -5.10 1.35 1.50
N SER A 93 -5.06 0.37 2.41
CA SER A 93 -5.35 -1.03 2.09
C SER A 93 -6.79 -1.24 1.61
N VAL A 94 -7.75 -0.63 2.27
CA VAL A 94 -9.17 -0.66 1.87
C VAL A 94 -9.36 -0.02 0.50
N PHE A 95 -8.76 1.15 0.26
CA PHE A 95 -8.85 1.84 -1.03
C PHE A 95 -8.20 1.05 -2.16
N ALA A 96 -7.06 0.41 -1.91
CA ALA A 96 -6.42 -0.47 -2.88
C ALA A 96 -7.30 -1.68 -3.24
N LEU A 97 -7.96 -2.31 -2.27
CA LEU A 97 -8.92 -3.38 -2.55
C LEU A 97 -10.15 -2.88 -3.33
N PHE A 98 -10.65 -1.69 -3.00
CA PHE A 98 -11.78 -1.09 -3.69
C PHE A 98 -11.46 -0.79 -5.17
N THR A 99 -10.30 -0.19 -5.44
CA THR A 99 -9.88 0.09 -6.83
C THR A 99 -9.61 -1.20 -7.61
N LYS A 100 -9.04 -2.21 -6.95
CA LYS A 100 -8.85 -3.53 -7.52
C LYS A 100 -10.18 -4.22 -7.85
N TRP A 101 -11.16 -4.11 -6.97
CA TRP A 101 -12.51 -4.63 -7.21
C TRP A 101 -13.17 -3.94 -8.41
N LEU A 102 -13.09 -2.61 -8.52
CA LEU A 102 -13.58 -1.87 -9.70
C LEU A 102 -12.90 -2.33 -10.99
N TYR A 103 -11.59 -2.57 -10.93
CA TYR A 103 -10.84 -3.05 -12.10
C TYR A 103 -11.25 -4.48 -12.49
N VAL A 104 -11.48 -5.38 -11.53
CA VAL A 104 -12.02 -6.72 -11.79
C VAL A 104 -13.39 -6.64 -12.44
N LEU A 105 -14.30 -5.79 -11.95
CA LEU A 105 -15.62 -5.58 -12.58
C LEU A 105 -15.49 -5.10 -14.02
N TYR A 106 -14.57 -4.16 -14.29
CA TYR A 106 -14.29 -3.69 -15.65
C TYR A 106 -13.78 -4.83 -16.54
N LEU A 107 -12.85 -5.65 -16.07
CA LEU A 107 -12.35 -6.79 -16.83
C LEU A 107 -13.46 -7.82 -17.09
N GLU A 108 -14.24 -8.17 -16.07
CA GLU A 108 -15.35 -9.13 -16.20
C GLU A 108 -16.44 -8.63 -17.18
N SER A 109 -16.66 -7.33 -17.27
CA SER A 109 -17.64 -6.76 -18.24
C SER A 109 -17.19 -6.87 -19.71
N ASN A 110 -15.90 -7.11 -19.95
CA ASN A 110 -15.32 -7.24 -21.28
C ASN A 110 -15.00 -8.70 -21.65
N ILE A 111 -15.31 -9.67 -20.79
CA ILE A 111 -15.15 -11.11 -21.03
C ILE A 111 -16.53 -11.70 -21.34
N ASP A 112 -16.61 -12.59 -22.32
CA ASP A 112 -17.85 -13.30 -22.60
C ASP A 112 -18.28 -14.18 -21.42
N PRO A 113 -19.60 -14.37 -21.19
CA PRO A 113 -20.09 -15.05 -19.99
C PRO A 113 -19.61 -16.52 -19.85
N GLU A 114 -19.45 -17.23 -20.96
CA GLU A 114 -19.01 -18.65 -20.96
C GLU A 114 -17.54 -18.75 -20.55
N SER A 115 -16.68 -17.94 -21.16
CA SER A 115 -15.27 -17.81 -20.78
C SER A 115 -15.09 -17.39 -19.32
N LEU A 116 -15.92 -16.47 -18.83
CA LEU A 116 -15.84 -15.99 -17.45
C LEU A 116 -16.19 -17.11 -16.45
N VAL A 117 -17.20 -17.93 -16.73
CA VAL A 117 -17.55 -19.09 -15.91
C VAL A 117 -16.38 -20.07 -15.88
N TYR A 118 -15.84 -20.43 -17.04
CA TYR A 118 -14.68 -21.31 -17.15
C TYR A 118 -13.48 -20.80 -16.34
N MET A 119 -13.17 -19.50 -16.45
CA MET A 119 -12.07 -18.88 -15.73
C MET A 119 -12.25 -18.94 -14.21
N LYS A 120 -13.47 -18.71 -13.71
CA LYS A 120 -13.79 -18.77 -12.28
C LYS A 120 -13.64 -20.19 -11.75
N GLU A 121 -14.13 -21.18 -12.47
CA GLU A 121 -13.97 -22.61 -12.14
C GLU A 121 -12.49 -23.00 -12.14
N TYR A 122 -11.77 -22.65 -13.20
CA TYR A 122 -10.34 -22.95 -13.32
C TYR A 122 -9.53 -22.31 -12.18
N LEU A 123 -9.81 -21.04 -11.83
CA LEU A 123 -9.14 -20.37 -10.71
C LEU A 123 -9.42 -21.08 -9.39
N ASN A 124 -10.68 -21.44 -9.12
CA ASN A 124 -11.07 -22.12 -7.87
C ASN A 124 -10.36 -23.47 -7.71
N GLU A 125 -10.27 -24.25 -8.78
CA GLU A 125 -9.62 -25.58 -8.76
C GLU A 125 -8.09 -25.47 -8.66
N ASN A 126 -7.50 -24.45 -9.27
CA ASN A 126 -6.06 -24.35 -9.45
C ASN A 126 -5.41 -23.21 -8.65
N TYR A 127 -6.14 -22.53 -7.75
CA TYR A 127 -5.68 -21.33 -7.07
C TYR A 127 -4.28 -21.48 -6.45
N PHE A 128 -4.07 -22.52 -5.65
CA PHE A 128 -2.80 -22.73 -4.97
C PHE A 128 -1.65 -23.05 -5.93
N ARG A 129 -1.93 -23.73 -7.03
CA ARG A 129 -0.93 -23.99 -8.08
C ARG A 129 -0.53 -22.67 -8.78
N ILE A 130 -1.51 -21.89 -9.19
CA ILE A 130 -1.30 -20.58 -9.84
C ILE A 130 -0.51 -19.66 -8.91
N MET A 131 -0.88 -19.58 -7.62
CA MET A 131 -0.18 -18.77 -6.63
C MET A 131 1.25 -19.22 -6.40
N ASN A 132 1.48 -20.55 -6.30
CA ASN A 132 2.82 -21.09 -6.11
C ASN A 132 3.73 -20.81 -7.32
N ASP A 133 3.20 -20.91 -8.52
CA ASP A 133 3.92 -20.58 -9.75
C ASP A 133 4.19 -19.08 -9.83
N PHE A 134 3.22 -18.24 -9.50
CA PHE A 134 3.40 -16.78 -9.44
C PHE A 134 4.48 -16.38 -8.42
N VAL A 135 4.50 -16.99 -7.24
CA VAL A 135 5.55 -16.72 -6.22
C VAL A 135 6.93 -17.15 -6.70
N LYS A 136 7.03 -18.23 -7.50
CA LYS A 136 8.32 -18.77 -7.97
C LYS A 136 8.85 -18.08 -9.21
N THR A 137 7.97 -17.73 -10.15
CA THR A 137 8.36 -17.29 -11.51
C THR A 137 8.04 -15.83 -11.79
N GLY A 138 7.22 -15.19 -10.94
CA GLY A 138 6.66 -13.85 -11.20
C GLY A 138 5.57 -13.83 -12.28
N SER A 139 5.18 -14.99 -12.81
CA SER A 139 4.14 -15.13 -13.83
C SER A 139 3.14 -16.21 -13.43
N ALA A 140 1.85 -15.98 -13.70
CA ALA A 140 0.83 -16.99 -13.51
C ALA A 140 0.78 -17.91 -14.73
N MET A 141 0.76 -19.23 -14.54
CA MET A 141 0.41 -20.15 -15.60
C MET A 141 -1.09 -19.98 -15.93
N ILE A 142 -1.35 -19.41 -17.08
CA ILE A 142 -2.70 -19.15 -17.61
C ILE A 142 -3.04 -20.26 -18.59
N PRO A 143 -4.29 -20.76 -18.62
CA PRO A 143 -4.70 -21.79 -19.58
C PRO A 143 -4.44 -21.36 -21.03
N ASP A 144 -4.08 -22.31 -21.88
CA ASP A 144 -3.99 -22.09 -23.31
C ASP A 144 -5.33 -21.58 -23.86
N GLY A 145 -5.30 -20.45 -24.58
CA GLY A 145 -6.49 -19.78 -25.09
C GLY A 145 -6.99 -18.59 -24.24
N ALA A 146 -6.47 -18.39 -23.02
CA ALA A 146 -6.85 -17.26 -22.14
C ALA A 146 -5.85 -16.09 -22.19
N THR A 147 -5.10 -15.92 -23.29
CA THR A 147 -4.04 -14.91 -23.44
C THR A 147 -4.50 -13.45 -23.30
N GLY A 148 -5.79 -13.16 -23.58
CA GLY A 148 -6.40 -11.82 -23.31
C GLY A 148 -6.92 -11.64 -21.87
N MET A 149 -6.84 -12.68 -21.04
CA MET A 149 -7.45 -12.74 -19.70
C MET A 149 -6.40 -12.75 -18.58
N SER A 150 -5.11 -12.61 -18.93
CA SER A 150 -3.99 -12.59 -17.99
C SER A 150 -4.18 -11.57 -16.87
N ASP A 151 -4.68 -10.39 -17.19
CA ASP A 151 -4.89 -9.30 -16.25
C ASP A 151 -5.92 -9.65 -15.16
N TRP A 152 -6.96 -10.39 -15.50
CA TRP A 152 -7.94 -10.85 -14.55
C TRP A 152 -7.33 -11.83 -13.52
N PHE A 153 -6.61 -12.86 -14.00
CA PHE A 153 -5.91 -13.80 -13.11
C PHE A 153 -4.88 -13.09 -12.25
N LEU A 154 -4.03 -12.26 -12.84
CA LEU A 154 -3.01 -11.50 -12.14
C LEU A 154 -3.64 -10.59 -11.08
N THR A 155 -4.75 -9.93 -11.39
CA THR A 155 -5.46 -9.07 -10.45
C THR A 155 -6.05 -9.87 -9.29
N LYS A 156 -6.72 -10.98 -9.55
CA LYS A 156 -7.32 -11.85 -8.51
C LYS A 156 -6.27 -12.52 -7.62
N CYS A 157 -5.11 -12.88 -8.16
CA CYS A 157 -4.04 -13.56 -7.44
C CYS A 157 -3.03 -12.60 -6.81
N SER A 158 -2.96 -11.33 -7.25
CA SER A 158 -1.98 -10.40 -6.70
C SER A 158 -2.26 -10.03 -5.25
N SER A 159 -1.21 -9.81 -4.50
CA SER A 159 -1.24 -9.40 -3.11
C SER A 159 -0.67 -8.00 -2.93
N SER A 160 -1.03 -7.35 -1.80
CA SER A 160 -0.55 -6.02 -1.43
C SER A 160 0.16 -6.07 -0.08
N LEU A 161 1.22 -5.28 0.05
CA LEU A 161 2.00 -5.20 1.28
C LEU A 161 2.79 -3.88 1.34
N GLY A 162 3.16 -3.45 2.54
CA GLY A 162 4.03 -2.31 2.76
C GLY A 162 3.42 -1.20 3.61
N ALA A 163 4.29 -0.49 4.32
CA ALA A 163 3.95 0.68 5.12
C ALA A 163 3.64 1.92 4.27
N SER A 164 3.88 1.84 2.96
CA SER A 164 3.91 3.01 2.08
C SER A 164 2.60 3.80 2.03
N GLY A 165 1.45 3.14 2.14
CA GLY A 165 0.15 3.83 2.23
C GLY A 165 0.08 4.79 3.42
N ALA A 166 0.49 4.35 4.62
CA ALA A 166 0.61 5.22 5.79
C ALA A 166 1.65 6.32 5.59
N ILE A 167 2.79 6.00 4.96
CA ILE A 167 3.87 6.96 4.70
C ILE A 167 3.44 8.05 3.73
N TYR A 168 2.66 7.74 2.71
CA TYR A 168 2.08 8.77 1.84
C TYR A 168 1.12 9.69 2.61
N GLY A 169 0.36 9.15 3.57
CA GLY A 169 -0.40 9.96 4.52
C GLY A 169 0.50 10.88 5.35
N LEU A 170 1.65 10.37 5.85
CA LEU A 170 2.62 11.20 6.60
C LEU A 170 3.26 12.28 5.71
N PHE A 171 3.58 11.99 4.45
CA PHE A 171 4.06 12.99 3.49
C PHE A 171 3.06 14.13 3.33
N MET A 172 1.79 13.79 3.14
CA MET A 172 0.75 14.80 2.97
C MET A 172 0.59 15.64 4.22
N ALA A 173 0.52 15.01 5.40
CA ALA A 173 0.45 15.72 6.67
C ALA A 173 1.64 16.66 6.88
N PHE A 174 2.84 16.19 6.59
CA PHE A 174 4.06 16.98 6.72
C PHE A 174 4.08 18.16 5.76
N GLY A 175 3.74 17.92 4.48
CA GLY A 175 3.71 18.97 3.46
C GLY A 175 2.68 20.07 3.73
N MET A 176 1.57 19.73 4.41
CA MET A 176 0.57 20.72 4.82
C MET A 176 0.94 21.48 6.08
N LEU A 177 1.52 20.80 7.08
CA LEU A 177 1.92 21.42 8.35
C LEU A 177 3.23 22.23 8.23
N PHE A 178 4.12 21.78 7.37
CA PHE A 178 5.46 22.37 7.19
C PHE A 178 5.77 22.61 5.70
N PRO A 179 4.94 23.42 5.00
CA PRO A 179 4.99 23.53 3.52
C PRO A 179 6.33 24.05 2.99
N ASP A 180 7.03 24.87 3.76
CA ASP A 180 8.30 25.47 3.37
C ASP A 180 9.52 24.74 3.94
N ALA A 181 9.32 23.62 4.67
CA ALA A 181 10.42 22.75 5.08
C ALA A 181 11.13 22.17 3.84
N GLU A 182 12.44 22.19 3.85
CA GLU A 182 13.26 21.75 2.72
C GLU A 182 13.78 20.33 2.94
N PHE A 183 13.59 19.49 1.93
CA PHE A 183 14.20 18.16 1.85
C PHE A 183 15.38 18.19 0.88
N GLY A 184 16.56 17.80 1.36
CA GLY A 184 17.69 17.53 0.50
C GLY A 184 17.53 16.19 -0.21
N ILE A 185 17.76 16.15 -1.51
CA ILE A 185 17.85 14.89 -2.25
C ILE A 185 19.25 14.33 -2.04
N ILE A 186 19.33 13.08 -1.54
CA ILE A 186 20.61 12.41 -1.32
C ILE A 186 21.39 12.37 -2.65
N PHE A 187 22.64 12.79 -2.61
CA PHE A 187 23.56 12.90 -3.76
C PHE A 187 23.27 14.03 -4.79
N LEU A 188 22.23 14.84 -4.60
CA LEU A 188 21.99 16.00 -5.46
C LEU A 188 21.99 17.30 -4.63
N PRO A 189 22.65 18.38 -5.08
CA PRO A 189 22.66 19.67 -4.39
C PRO A 189 21.35 20.44 -4.58
N VAL A 190 20.22 19.70 -4.58
CA VAL A 190 18.89 20.25 -4.79
C VAL A 190 18.08 20.09 -3.52
N ARG A 191 17.42 21.17 -3.09
CA ARG A 191 16.45 21.16 -2.00
C ARG A 191 15.06 21.40 -2.55
N ILE A 192 14.13 20.56 -2.17
CA ILE A 192 12.72 20.66 -2.58
C ILE A 192 11.88 20.98 -1.35
N LYS A 193 11.04 22.00 -1.43
CA LYS A 193 10.07 22.30 -0.37
C LYS A 193 9.04 21.19 -0.25
N ALA A 194 8.65 20.90 0.99
CA ALA A 194 7.71 19.81 1.32
C ALA A 194 6.43 19.86 0.49
N LYS A 195 5.83 21.02 0.29
CA LYS A 195 4.64 21.20 -0.55
C LYS A 195 4.81 20.69 -1.99
N TRP A 196 5.97 20.95 -2.61
CA TRP A 196 6.24 20.48 -3.98
C TRP A 196 6.52 19.00 -4.02
N MET A 197 7.20 18.45 -3.01
CA MET A 197 7.45 17.02 -2.92
C MET A 197 6.14 16.22 -2.83
N VAL A 198 5.18 16.69 -2.04
CA VAL A 198 3.86 16.05 -1.93
C VAL A 198 3.12 16.06 -3.27
N ILE A 199 3.12 17.20 -3.98
CA ILE A 199 2.47 17.31 -5.29
C ILE A 199 3.12 16.35 -6.30
N ILE A 200 4.45 16.32 -6.36
CA ILE A 200 5.21 15.45 -7.27
C ILE A 200 4.91 13.95 -6.96
N LEU A 201 4.99 13.55 -5.68
CA LEU A 201 4.74 12.16 -5.29
C LEU A 201 3.29 11.75 -5.56
N GLY A 202 2.33 12.63 -5.29
CA GLY A 202 0.91 12.41 -5.61
C GLY A 202 0.67 12.27 -7.12
N ALA A 203 1.29 13.14 -7.93
CA ALA A 203 1.19 13.08 -9.38
C ALA A 203 1.83 11.80 -9.95
N ILE A 204 2.99 11.39 -9.43
CA ILE A 204 3.66 10.15 -9.82
C ILE A 204 2.78 8.94 -9.46
N ALA A 205 2.22 8.90 -8.25
CA ALA A 205 1.34 7.81 -7.82
C ALA A 205 0.08 7.71 -8.70
N LEU A 206 -0.53 8.85 -9.05
CA LEU A 206 -1.68 8.89 -9.93
C LEU A 206 -1.32 8.43 -11.36
N TRP A 207 -0.25 8.99 -11.93
CA TRP A 207 0.20 8.65 -13.28
C TRP A 207 0.57 7.17 -13.40
N ALA A 208 1.31 6.64 -12.42
CA ALA A 208 1.71 5.24 -12.41
C ALA A 208 0.49 4.31 -12.22
N GLY A 209 -0.48 4.69 -11.37
CA GLY A 209 -1.75 3.94 -11.24
C GLY A 209 -2.59 3.91 -12.52
N LEU A 210 -2.57 5.00 -13.30
CA LEU A 210 -3.31 5.10 -14.56
C LEU A 210 -2.60 4.41 -15.74
N LYS A 211 -1.27 4.23 -15.68
CA LYS A 211 -0.48 3.66 -16.78
C LYS A 211 -0.69 2.16 -17.01
N ASN A 212 -1.45 1.52 -16.16
CA ASN A 212 -1.95 0.14 -16.31
C ASN A 212 -0.85 -0.90 -16.59
N ASN A 213 0.30 -0.82 -15.92
CA ASN A 213 1.29 -1.88 -15.95
C ASN A 213 0.77 -3.06 -15.12
N THR A 214 0.41 -4.13 -15.80
CA THR A 214 -0.03 -5.40 -15.22
C THR A 214 0.98 -5.88 -14.18
N GLY A 215 0.58 -5.86 -12.92
CA GLY A 215 1.38 -6.33 -11.77
C GLY A 215 1.77 -5.28 -10.73
N ASP A 216 1.80 -3.97 -11.05
CA ASP A 216 2.27 -2.92 -10.13
C ASP A 216 1.17 -1.91 -9.69
N ASN A 217 -0.01 -1.96 -10.29
CA ASN A 217 -1.09 -0.99 -10.08
C ASN A 217 -1.61 -0.93 -8.63
N VAL A 218 -1.43 -1.97 -7.86
CA VAL A 218 -1.97 -2.07 -6.50
C VAL A 218 -1.21 -1.17 -5.53
N GLY A 219 0.11 -1.04 -5.68
CA GLY A 219 0.95 -0.16 -4.85
C GLY A 219 0.59 1.31 -5.02
N HIS A 220 0.40 1.76 -6.25
CA HIS A 220 0.12 3.17 -6.55
C HIS A 220 -1.26 3.61 -6.04
N PHE A 221 -2.28 2.78 -6.15
CA PHE A 221 -3.60 3.07 -5.59
C PHE A 221 -3.60 3.04 -4.05
N ALA A 222 -2.80 2.19 -3.40
CA ALA A 222 -2.59 2.27 -1.95
C ALA A 222 -1.98 3.61 -1.54
N HIS A 223 -1.02 4.15 -2.31
CA HIS A 223 -0.46 5.48 -2.07
C HIS A 223 -1.52 6.59 -2.16
N LEU A 224 -2.36 6.56 -3.19
CA LEU A 224 -3.49 7.49 -3.32
C LEU A 224 -4.49 7.32 -2.17
N GLY A 225 -4.77 6.09 -1.76
CA GLY A 225 -5.59 5.79 -0.58
C GLY A 225 -5.06 6.48 0.68
N GLY A 226 -3.73 6.42 0.92
CA GLY A 226 -3.09 7.13 2.02
C GLY A 226 -3.35 8.64 2.01
N LEU A 227 -3.30 9.27 0.83
CA LEU A 227 -3.62 10.70 0.66
C LEU A 227 -5.09 11.00 0.94
N ILE A 228 -6.02 10.14 0.50
CA ILE A 228 -7.47 10.32 0.70
C ILE A 228 -7.82 10.20 2.18
N PHE A 229 -7.35 9.14 2.85
CA PHE A 229 -7.65 8.93 4.26
C PHE A 229 -6.97 9.94 5.18
N TRP A 230 -5.78 10.43 4.81
CA TRP A 230 -5.20 11.61 5.43
C TRP A 230 -6.18 12.80 5.39
N TYR A 231 -6.70 13.15 4.22
CA TYR A 231 -7.60 14.29 4.07
C TYR A 231 -8.87 14.14 4.93
N ILE A 232 -9.49 12.96 4.86
CA ILE A 232 -10.70 12.66 5.67
C ILE A 232 -10.41 12.82 7.15
N LEU A 233 -9.31 12.27 7.64
CA LEU A 233 -8.95 12.31 9.07
C LEU A 233 -8.64 13.73 9.53
N MET A 234 -7.90 14.50 8.74
CA MET A 234 -7.57 15.89 9.07
C MET A 234 -8.82 16.76 9.12
N ARG A 235 -9.73 16.64 8.14
CA ARG A 235 -11.03 17.35 8.14
C ARG A 235 -11.93 16.96 9.32
N TYR A 236 -11.88 15.71 9.74
CA TYR A 236 -12.60 15.25 10.92
C TYR A 236 -12.04 15.88 12.21
N TRP A 237 -10.73 15.96 12.35
CA TRP A 237 -10.10 16.57 13.52
C TRP A 237 -10.33 18.08 13.58
N GLU A 238 -10.27 18.79 12.46
CA GLU A 238 -10.62 20.23 12.39
C GLU A 238 -12.02 20.50 12.93
N LYS A 239 -13.04 19.73 12.47
CA LYS A 239 -14.42 19.90 12.89
C LYS A 239 -14.65 19.66 14.39
N ARG A 240 -13.81 18.87 15.04
CA ARG A 240 -13.95 18.55 16.47
C ARG A 240 -13.17 19.49 17.43
N GLY A 241 -12.81 20.68 16.96
CA GLY A 241 -12.18 21.70 17.81
C GLY A 241 -10.65 21.66 17.81
N GLY A 242 -10.06 21.03 16.81
CA GLY A 242 -8.62 21.07 16.57
C GLY A 242 -8.18 22.34 15.82
N ASN A 243 -8.68 23.54 16.24
CA ASN A 243 -8.33 24.82 15.62
C ASN A 243 -6.83 25.16 15.58
N HIS A 244 -5.96 24.27 16.02
CA HIS A 244 -4.51 24.43 16.04
C HIS A 244 -3.77 23.40 15.19
N ILE A 245 -4.46 22.73 14.24
CA ILE A 245 -3.80 21.70 13.42
C ILE A 245 -3.03 22.33 12.24
N PHE A 246 -3.37 23.55 11.85
CA PHE A 246 -2.76 24.31 10.73
C PHE A 246 -2.21 25.70 11.09
N HIS A 247 -2.05 26.00 12.40
CA HIS A 247 -1.45 27.27 12.86
C HIS A 247 -0.26 27.03 13.78
#